data_54146da2a64c8b409592b3f57bf15812
#
_entry.id   54146da2a64c8b409592b3f57bf15812
#
_cell.length_a   1.000
_cell.length_b   1.000
_cell.length_c   1.000
_cell.angle_alpha   90.00
_cell.angle_beta   90.00
_cell.angle_gamma   90.00
#
_symmetry.space_group_name_H-M   'P 1'
#
loop_
_entity.id
_entity.type
_entity.pdbx_description
1 polymer ?
#
loop_
_entity_poly.entity_id
_entity_poly.type
_entity_poly.pdbx_seq_one_letter_code
_entity_poly.pdbx_strand_id
1 'polypeptide(L)'
;MDKITIQTVISIIAAFISLSTVIVSIYYNHKNSKQYLKSLDPLLSFKLFELKDELYLRVTNTGRSAAKDVLIEIKRIENNGDRNELELDALFGKEIELYPNESTQGRIAFWGATICSSAFPKINIDIRYKKSVTGEQVHIERMV
;
A
#
# COMPACT_ATOMS: atom_id res chain seq x y z
N MET A 1 -20.98 -1.61 62.80
CA MET A 1 -21.01 -2.01 61.37
C MET A 1 -20.78 -3.52 61.35
N ASP A 2 -21.77 -4.28 60.95
CA ASP A 2 -21.71 -5.73 61.00
C ASP A 2 -20.69 -6.28 59.99
N LYS A 3 -19.98 -7.35 60.36
CA LYS A 3 -18.99 -8.03 59.48
C LYS A 3 -19.55 -8.35 58.08
N ILE A 4 -20.84 -8.68 58.00
CA ILE A 4 -21.58 -8.97 56.76
C ILE A 4 -21.61 -7.74 55.83
N THR A 5 -21.83 -6.54 56.39
CA THR A 5 -21.92 -5.30 55.62
C THR A 5 -20.54 -4.94 54.96
N ILE A 6 -19.45 -5.12 55.72
CA ILE A 6 -18.10 -4.86 55.21
C ILE A 6 -17.76 -5.84 54.09
N GLN A 7 -18.10 -7.11 54.25
CA GLN A 7 -17.80 -8.14 53.24
C GLN A 7 -18.60 -7.91 51.94
N THR A 8 -19.83 -7.46 52.05
CA THR A 8 -20.67 -7.10 50.90
C THR A 8 -20.09 -5.89 50.15
N VAL A 9 -19.65 -4.85 50.87
CA VAL A 9 -19.03 -3.67 50.24
C VAL A 9 -17.74 -4.04 49.49
N ILE A 10 -16.88 -4.88 50.08
CA ILE A 10 -15.65 -5.32 49.43
C ILE A 10 -15.99 -6.13 48.16
N SER A 11 -16.97 -7.01 48.20
CA SER A 11 -17.41 -7.79 47.05
C SER A 11 -17.92 -6.93 45.89
N ILE A 12 -18.68 -5.88 46.20
CA ILE A 12 -19.18 -4.92 45.22
C ILE A 12 -18.03 -4.17 44.56
N ILE A 13 -17.07 -3.68 45.36
CA ILE A 13 -15.87 -2.97 44.83
C ILE A 13 -15.07 -3.90 43.94
N ALA A 14 -14.83 -5.16 44.37
CA ALA A 14 -14.10 -6.15 43.56
C ALA A 14 -14.82 -6.43 42.23
N ALA A 15 -16.14 -6.51 42.22
CA ALA A 15 -16.94 -6.69 41.02
C ALA A 15 -16.78 -5.50 40.03
N PHE A 16 -16.83 -4.27 40.56
CA PHE A 16 -16.60 -3.08 39.73
C PHE A 16 -15.20 -3.02 39.13
N ILE A 17 -14.17 -3.34 39.90
CA ILE A 17 -12.78 -3.39 39.41
C ILE A 17 -12.65 -4.45 38.30
N SER A 18 -13.22 -5.64 38.53
CA SER A 18 -13.16 -6.72 37.51
C SER A 18 -13.88 -6.33 36.23
N LEU A 19 -15.08 -5.73 36.34
CA LEU A 19 -15.82 -5.26 35.16
C LEU A 19 -15.06 -4.19 34.40
N SER A 20 -14.45 -3.22 35.08
CA SER A 20 -13.65 -2.19 34.49
C SER A 20 -12.43 -2.76 33.75
N THR A 21 -11.75 -3.75 34.33
CA THR A 21 -10.61 -4.44 33.72
C THR A 21 -11.00 -5.15 32.43
N VAL A 22 -12.16 -5.83 32.42
CA VAL A 22 -12.69 -6.50 31.22
C VAL A 22 -12.97 -5.50 30.11
N ILE A 23 -13.62 -4.38 30.40
CA ILE A 23 -13.92 -3.33 29.41
C ILE A 23 -12.63 -2.76 28.82
N VAL A 24 -11.67 -2.42 29.67
CA VAL A 24 -10.36 -1.92 29.24
C VAL A 24 -9.63 -2.93 28.37
N SER A 25 -9.65 -4.20 28.75
CA SER A 25 -9.02 -5.30 27.99
C SER A 25 -9.64 -5.45 26.60
N ILE A 26 -10.96 -5.44 26.49
CA ILE A 26 -11.67 -5.50 25.21
C ILE A 26 -11.29 -4.31 24.32
N TYR A 27 -11.26 -3.09 24.88
CA TYR A 27 -10.88 -1.89 24.14
C TYR A 27 -9.45 -1.96 23.59
N TYR A 28 -8.49 -2.36 24.43
CA TYR A 28 -7.09 -2.51 24.01
C TYR A 28 -6.90 -3.63 22.97
N ASN A 29 -7.56 -4.76 23.14
CA ASN A 29 -7.51 -5.84 22.16
C ASN A 29 -8.04 -5.40 20.81
N HIS A 30 -9.16 -4.68 20.77
CA HIS A 30 -9.72 -4.17 19.53
C HIS A 30 -8.78 -3.13 18.84
N LYS A 31 -8.20 -2.24 19.63
CA LYS A 31 -7.23 -1.25 19.13
C LYS A 31 -5.97 -1.93 18.58
N ASN A 32 -5.41 -2.89 19.31
CA ASN A 32 -4.23 -3.63 18.90
C ASN A 32 -4.49 -4.46 17.65
N SER A 33 -5.63 -5.11 17.52
CA SER A 33 -6.02 -5.85 16.33
C SER A 33 -6.07 -4.96 15.09
N LYS A 34 -6.64 -3.75 15.20
CA LYS A 34 -6.66 -2.78 14.11
C LYS A 34 -5.25 -2.32 13.71
N GLN A 35 -4.38 -2.09 14.69
CA GLN A 35 -2.98 -1.70 14.41
C GLN A 35 -2.20 -2.85 13.76
N TYR A 36 -2.42 -4.07 14.24
CA TYR A 36 -1.81 -5.26 13.64
C TYR A 36 -2.24 -5.45 12.19
N LEU A 37 -3.54 -5.34 11.88
CA LEU A 37 -4.02 -5.42 10.50
C LEU A 37 -3.39 -4.36 9.60
N LYS A 38 -3.26 -3.12 10.06
CA LYS A 38 -2.56 -2.06 9.32
C LYS A 38 -1.07 -2.38 9.10
N SER A 39 -0.42 -3.03 10.05
CA SER A 39 0.99 -3.41 9.92
C SER A 39 1.23 -4.53 8.89
N LEU A 40 0.16 -5.22 8.48
CA LEU A 40 0.18 -6.24 7.44
C LEU A 40 -0.10 -5.68 6.04
N ASP A 41 -0.35 -4.37 5.91
CA ASP A 41 -0.66 -3.77 4.62
C ASP A 41 0.46 -4.02 3.59
N PRO A 42 0.11 -4.26 2.32
CA PRO A 42 1.08 -4.25 1.24
C PRO A 42 1.61 -2.82 1.06
N LEU A 43 2.89 -2.71 0.78
CA LEU A 43 3.54 -1.43 0.51
C LEU A 43 4.27 -1.54 -0.83
N LEU A 44 3.74 -0.90 -1.85
CA LEU A 44 4.38 -0.88 -3.16
C LEU A 44 5.40 0.26 -3.21
N SER A 45 6.64 -0.09 -3.50
CA SER A 45 7.71 0.83 -3.85
C SER A 45 8.02 0.69 -5.34
N PHE A 46 8.41 1.79 -5.97
CA PHE A 46 8.78 1.76 -7.37
C PHE A 46 10.09 2.49 -7.60
N LYS A 47 10.86 1.98 -8.55
CA LYS A 47 12.16 2.52 -8.93
C LYS A 47 12.28 2.53 -10.45
N LEU A 48 12.63 3.70 -10.99
CA LEU A 48 13.09 3.83 -12.36
C LEU A 48 14.57 3.54 -12.42
N PHE A 49 15.00 2.81 -13.45
CA PHE A 49 16.40 2.54 -13.69
C PHE A 49 16.66 2.35 -15.18
N GLU A 50 17.87 2.62 -15.59
CA GLU A 50 18.36 2.47 -16.96
C GLU A 50 19.12 1.17 -17.09
N LEU A 51 18.87 0.45 -18.18
CA LEU A 51 19.60 -0.75 -18.54
C LEU A 51 19.73 -0.81 -20.08
N LYS A 52 20.96 -0.79 -20.60
CA LYS A 52 21.25 -0.87 -22.04
C LYS A 52 20.49 0.17 -22.89
N ASP A 53 20.56 1.42 -22.50
CA ASP A 53 19.87 2.55 -23.16
C ASP A 53 18.33 2.43 -23.19
N GLU A 54 17.77 1.63 -22.31
CA GLU A 54 16.32 1.49 -22.11
C GLU A 54 15.94 1.87 -20.68
N LEU A 55 14.79 2.53 -20.54
CA LEU A 55 14.23 2.91 -19.23
C LEU A 55 13.25 1.84 -18.74
N TYR A 56 13.47 1.37 -17.54
CA TYR A 56 12.64 0.37 -16.87
C TYR A 56 11.99 0.92 -15.61
N LEU A 57 10.76 0.49 -15.36
CA LEU A 57 10.10 0.63 -14.07
C LEU A 57 10.12 -0.72 -13.36
N ARG A 58 10.60 -0.75 -12.12
CA ARG A 58 10.45 -1.87 -11.20
C ARG A 58 9.49 -1.49 -10.11
N VAL A 59 8.49 -2.33 -9.88
CA VAL A 59 7.55 -2.22 -8.75
C VAL A 59 7.79 -3.39 -7.82
N THR A 60 7.98 -3.13 -6.54
CA THR A 60 8.29 -4.13 -5.52
C THR A 60 7.31 -3.99 -4.37
N ASN A 61 6.74 -5.10 -3.93
CA ASN A 61 5.96 -5.12 -2.71
C ASN A 61 6.90 -5.31 -1.50
N THR A 62 7.17 -4.22 -0.78
CA THR A 62 7.98 -4.23 0.46
C THR A 62 7.14 -4.43 1.71
N GLY A 63 5.82 -4.57 1.56
CA GLY A 63 4.88 -4.82 2.64
C GLY A 63 4.88 -6.27 3.11
N ARG A 64 4.01 -6.56 4.07
CA ARG A 64 3.91 -7.88 4.70
C ARG A 64 2.75 -8.74 4.17
N SER A 65 1.87 -8.18 3.36
CA SER A 65 0.79 -8.91 2.70
C SER A 65 0.83 -8.75 1.19
N ALA A 66 0.08 -9.57 0.48
CA ALA A 66 -0.03 -9.47 -0.97
C ALA A 66 -0.81 -8.21 -1.38
N ALA A 67 -0.34 -7.56 -2.43
CA ALA A 67 -1.10 -6.57 -3.18
C ALA A 67 -1.83 -7.28 -4.31
N LYS A 68 -3.16 -7.17 -4.33
CA LYS A 68 -4.03 -7.78 -5.33
C LYS A 68 -4.49 -6.78 -6.36
N ASP A 69 -4.82 -7.26 -7.54
CA ASP A 69 -5.34 -6.45 -8.64
C ASP A 69 -4.45 -5.22 -8.89
N VAL A 70 -3.12 -5.44 -8.90
CA VAL A 70 -2.14 -4.37 -9.13
C VAL A 70 -2.17 -4.00 -10.61
N LEU A 71 -2.68 -2.83 -10.91
CA LEU A 71 -2.71 -2.25 -12.24
C LEU A 71 -1.70 -1.11 -12.30
N ILE A 72 -0.78 -1.19 -13.26
CA ILE A 72 0.24 -0.17 -13.48
C ILE A 72 -0.01 0.46 -14.84
N GLU A 73 -0.37 1.72 -14.84
CA GLU A 73 -0.55 2.54 -16.05
C GLU A 73 0.53 3.61 -16.12
N ILE A 74 1.10 3.79 -17.29
CA ILE A 74 2.14 4.79 -17.52
C ILE A 74 1.68 5.67 -18.68
N LYS A 75 1.69 6.98 -18.47
CA LYS A 75 1.26 7.97 -19.45
C LYS A 75 2.36 9.00 -19.66
N ARG A 76 2.68 9.28 -20.91
CA ARG A 76 3.54 10.41 -21.26
C ARG A 76 2.76 11.70 -21.14
N ILE A 77 3.37 12.71 -20.56
CA ILE A 77 2.82 14.07 -20.55
C ILE A 77 3.55 14.87 -21.61
N GLU A 78 2.85 15.27 -22.66
CA GLU A 78 3.39 16.19 -23.65
C GLU A 78 3.42 17.64 -23.14
N ASN A 79 4.20 18.50 -23.81
CA ASN A 79 4.37 19.90 -23.40
C ASN A 79 3.08 20.71 -23.45
N ASN A 80 2.06 20.24 -24.19
CA ASN A 80 0.72 20.83 -24.26
C ASN A 80 -0.22 20.34 -23.15
N GLY A 81 0.24 19.42 -22.29
CA GLY A 81 -0.57 18.83 -21.22
C GLY A 81 -1.38 17.60 -21.64
N ASP A 82 -1.37 17.23 -22.92
CA ASP A 82 -2.03 16.02 -23.40
C ASP A 82 -1.29 14.76 -22.89
N ARG A 83 -2.07 13.79 -22.45
CA ARG A 83 -1.56 12.50 -21.93
C ARG A 83 -1.73 11.45 -23.02
N ASN A 84 -0.62 11.04 -23.64
CA ASN A 84 -0.61 9.96 -24.59
C ASN A 84 -0.17 8.66 -23.92
N GLU A 85 -0.86 7.57 -24.24
CA GLU A 85 -0.44 6.23 -23.82
C GLU A 85 0.85 5.87 -24.57
N LEU A 86 1.84 5.38 -23.82
CA LEU A 86 3.06 4.84 -24.38
C LEU A 86 2.80 3.38 -24.81
N GLU A 87 3.39 2.97 -25.93
CA GLU A 87 3.50 1.54 -26.27
C GLU A 87 4.38 0.85 -25.22
N LEU A 88 3.72 0.30 -24.23
CA LEU A 88 4.35 -0.29 -23.07
C LEU A 88 4.50 -1.79 -23.24
N ASP A 89 5.45 -2.34 -22.52
CA ASP A 89 5.63 -3.78 -22.40
C ASP A 89 4.30 -4.42 -21.92
N ALA A 90 4.00 -5.64 -22.35
CA ALA A 90 2.74 -6.35 -22.08
C ALA A 90 2.38 -6.52 -20.60
N LEU A 91 3.27 -6.11 -19.70
CA LEU A 91 3.09 -6.12 -18.25
C LEU A 91 2.21 -4.95 -17.77
N PHE A 92 2.25 -3.83 -18.46
CA PHE A 92 1.50 -2.64 -18.10
C PHE A 92 0.07 -2.73 -18.66
N GLY A 93 -0.92 -2.30 -17.88
CA GLY A 93 -2.33 -2.43 -18.25
C GLY A 93 -2.96 -3.80 -17.93
N LYS A 94 -2.23 -4.73 -17.31
CA LYS A 94 -2.77 -5.98 -16.79
C LYS A 94 -2.79 -5.98 -15.28
N GLU A 95 -3.84 -6.57 -14.73
CA GLU A 95 -3.91 -6.82 -13.28
C GLU A 95 -2.99 -7.99 -12.92
N ILE A 96 -2.09 -7.75 -11.97
CA ILE A 96 -1.17 -8.74 -11.43
C ILE A 96 -1.30 -8.81 -9.90
N GLU A 97 -0.85 -9.90 -9.30
CA GLU A 97 -0.66 -10.00 -7.85
C GLU A 97 0.82 -9.89 -7.53
N LEU A 98 1.16 -9.15 -6.47
CA LEU A 98 2.51 -9.05 -5.95
C LEU A 98 2.54 -9.51 -4.49
N TYR A 99 3.18 -10.65 -4.27
CA TYR A 99 3.41 -11.18 -2.92
C TYR A 99 4.50 -10.39 -2.18
N PRO A 100 4.62 -10.52 -0.85
CA PRO A 100 5.68 -9.87 -0.08
C PRO A 100 7.07 -10.15 -0.65
N ASN A 101 7.87 -9.10 -0.82
CA ASN A 101 9.21 -9.11 -1.41
C ASN A 101 9.26 -9.51 -2.91
N GLU A 102 8.14 -9.68 -3.55
CA GLU A 102 8.08 -9.90 -4.99
C GLU A 102 8.20 -8.58 -5.74
N SER A 103 8.85 -8.63 -6.89
CA SER A 103 8.98 -7.47 -7.78
C SER A 103 8.63 -7.85 -9.21
N THR A 104 8.03 -6.91 -9.90
CA THR A 104 7.84 -6.94 -11.33
C THR A 104 8.55 -5.77 -11.98
N GLN A 105 8.97 -5.93 -13.22
CA GLN A 105 9.61 -4.86 -13.98
C GLN A 105 9.16 -4.90 -15.44
N GLY A 106 9.04 -3.73 -16.03
CA GLY A 106 8.68 -3.58 -17.43
C GLY A 106 9.45 -2.42 -18.05
N ARG A 107 9.67 -2.52 -19.34
CA ARG A 107 10.29 -1.47 -20.14
C ARG A 107 9.29 -0.37 -20.42
N ILE A 108 9.71 0.89 -20.22
CA ILE A 108 8.89 2.07 -20.47
C ILE A 108 9.22 2.72 -21.82
N ALA A 109 10.49 2.84 -22.16
CA ALA A 109 10.90 3.56 -23.34
C ALA A 109 12.33 3.19 -23.78
N PHE A 110 12.62 3.42 -25.05
CA PHE A 110 13.99 3.42 -25.59
C PHE A 110 14.60 4.81 -25.46
N TRP A 111 15.73 4.91 -24.79
CA TRP A 111 16.47 6.15 -24.70
C TRP A 111 16.88 6.69 -26.09
N GLY A 112 17.30 5.81 -27.00
CA GLY A 112 17.83 6.18 -28.28
C GLY A 112 16.87 6.90 -29.23
N ALA A 113 15.58 6.70 -29.09
CA ALA A 113 14.56 7.34 -29.92
C ALA A 113 14.05 8.68 -29.35
N THR A 114 14.25 8.91 -28.03
CA THR A 114 13.62 10.01 -27.31
C THR A 114 14.57 11.15 -26.95
N ILE A 115 15.89 10.93 -26.99
CA ILE A 115 16.91 11.89 -26.49
C ILE A 115 17.35 12.93 -27.53
N CYS A 116 16.81 12.93 -28.73
CA CYS A 116 17.07 14.03 -29.67
C CYS A 116 16.41 15.37 -29.28
N SER A 117 15.56 15.39 -28.25
CA SER A 117 15.02 16.64 -27.68
C SER A 117 15.58 16.82 -26.26
N SER A 118 16.15 17.97 -26.01
CA SER A 118 16.82 18.39 -24.77
C SER A 118 15.95 18.44 -23.49
N ALA A 119 14.79 17.81 -23.47
CA ALA A 119 13.91 17.74 -22.31
C ALA A 119 13.43 16.30 -22.13
N PHE A 120 13.68 15.73 -20.97
CA PHE A 120 13.09 14.46 -20.56
C PHE A 120 11.58 14.55 -20.63
N PRO A 121 10.87 13.61 -21.29
CA PRO A 121 9.42 13.59 -21.25
C PRO A 121 8.98 13.37 -19.80
N LYS A 122 8.07 14.18 -19.34
CA LYS A 122 7.42 13.95 -18.05
C LYS A 122 6.57 12.70 -18.17
N ILE A 123 6.76 11.78 -17.23
CA ILE A 123 6.04 10.51 -17.19
C ILE A 123 5.14 10.54 -15.96
N ASN A 124 3.86 10.22 -16.14
CA ASN A 124 2.93 9.99 -15.04
C ASN A 124 2.78 8.48 -14.83
N ILE A 125 3.07 8.03 -13.63
CA ILE A 125 2.94 6.64 -13.19
C ILE A 125 1.72 6.57 -12.28
N ASP A 126 0.72 5.79 -12.70
CA ASP A 126 -0.51 5.53 -11.96
C ASP A 126 -0.52 4.04 -11.54
N ILE A 127 -0.52 3.78 -10.25
CA ILE A 127 -0.54 2.44 -9.69
C ILE A 127 -1.78 2.29 -8.81
N ARG A 128 -2.63 1.33 -9.15
CA ARG A 128 -3.82 0.97 -8.38
C ARG A 128 -3.70 -0.45 -7.89
N TYR A 129 -4.08 -0.71 -6.65
CA TYR A 129 -4.09 -2.05 -6.10
C TYR A 129 -5.08 -2.19 -4.95
N LYS A 130 -5.44 -3.44 -4.62
CA LYS A 130 -6.23 -3.77 -3.43
C LYS A 130 -5.35 -4.39 -2.35
N LYS A 131 -5.57 -3.97 -1.11
CA LYS A 131 -4.96 -4.60 0.06
C LYS A 131 -5.64 -5.95 0.30
N SER A 132 -4.86 -7.04 0.34
CA SER A 132 -5.42 -8.39 0.50
C SER A 132 -6.16 -8.60 1.83
N VAL A 133 -5.77 -7.88 2.88
CA VAL A 133 -6.33 -8.03 4.24
C VAL A 133 -7.62 -7.24 4.42
N THR A 134 -7.69 -6.03 3.91
CA THR A 134 -8.83 -5.11 4.12
C THR A 134 -9.74 -4.96 2.92
N GLY A 135 -9.29 -5.37 1.72
CA GLY A 135 -10.00 -5.13 0.47
C GLY A 135 -10.01 -3.65 0.03
N GLU A 136 -9.34 -2.79 0.78
CA GLU A 136 -9.27 -1.36 0.50
C GLU A 136 -8.47 -1.11 -0.79
N GLN A 137 -9.01 -0.27 -1.68
CA GLN A 137 -8.30 0.19 -2.86
C GLN A 137 -7.33 1.31 -2.50
N VAL A 138 -6.12 1.20 -3.03
CA VAL A 138 -5.07 2.21 -2.91
C VAL A 138 -4.72 2.70 -4.31
N HIS A 139 -4.58 4.01 -4.43
CA HIS A 139 -4.20 4.69 -5.66
C HIS A 139 -2.96 5.54 -5.39
N ILE A 140 -1.92 5.35 -6.18
CA ILE A 140 -0.66 6.11 -6.12
C ILE A 140 -0.45 6.72 -7.49
N GLU A 141 -0.46 8.04 -7.56
CA GLU A 141 -0.11 8.79 -8.76
C GLU A 141 1.18 9.57 -8.51
N ARG A 142 2.13 9.47 -9.43
CA ARG A 142 3.40 10.19 -9.32
C ARG A 142 3.90 10.64 -10.68
N MET A 143 4.26 11.91 -10.75
CA MET A 143 4.93 12.52 -11.88
C MET A 143 6.46 12.43 -11.66
N VAL A 144 7.18 11.96 -12.68
CA VAL A 144 8.64 11.79 -12.69
C VAL A 144 9.23 12.46 -13.92
#